data_93dda846b3020e6366fb3294994ababa
#
_entry.id   93dda846b3020e6366fb3294994ababa
#
_cell.length_a   1.000
_cell.length_b   1.000
_cell.length_c   1.000
_cell.angle_alpha   90.00
_cell.angle_beta   90.00
_cell.angle_gamma   90.00
#
_symmetry.space_group_name_H-M   'P 1'
#
loop_
_entity.id
_entity.type
_entity.pdbx_description
1 polymer ?
#
loop_
_entity_poly.entity_id
_entity_poly.type
_entity_poly.pdbx_seq_one_letter_code
_entity_poly.pdbx_strand_id
1 'polypeptide(L)'
;MTEDRTNPSEPRRGLQRRRPRPTAGLSARPRPTAEPAPARAPHDPDDPEAGFADQTEATVRPWDVEASPSPEDRPKRRRRTVAELLADVPEDSVIVARRLTKQYGDFTAVDRLDLTIRRGEVFGLLGPNGAGKTTTVLMLLGLTEPTRGVVRVLGLDPTREPLVVKRQVGYLPDNVGFYGGLTGRENLRYTARLNGIPRRRADDRIDELLAEVRLGDAADKKAETYSRGMRQRLGIADALVKSPSVLILDEPTIAIDPAGVEELLALLRRLVAEHSLTVLLSSHILGQVQSLCDRVGFFSAGRLVAAGPLDELMGGAEAIVELEVAVAGPAEGIDRVALSVPGVTSVVPDPHLDHIRIVTASHDVAAPLATALADAHLPLTHLRRRGTDLMELYRRYVPEGIDGRPH
;
A
#
# COMPACT_ATOMS: atom_id res chain seq x y z
N MET A 1 61.89 -41.31 -38.01
CA MET A 1 62.20 -40.30 -39.00
C MET A 1 61.64 -39.03 -38.42
N THR A 2 62.51 -38.34 -37.59
CA THR A 2 63.32 -37.19 -38.03
C THR A 2 62.42 -35.98 -38.26
N GLU A 3 62.52 -34.87 -37.64
CA GLU A 3 63.52 -34.05 -36.95
C GLU A 3 62.73 -32.80 -36.46
N ASP A 4 62.83 -32.37 -35.26
CA ASP A 4 63.83 -31.49 -34.65
C ASP A 4 63.93 -30.08 -35.28
N ARG A 5 63.69 -29.05 -34.45
CA ARG A 5 64.56 -27.88 -34.28
C ARG A 5 63.85 -26.69 -33.64
N THR A 6 64.12 -26.50 -32.35
CA THR A 6 64.89 -25.37 -31.79
C THR A 6 64.29 -23.95 -31.86
N ASN A 7 64.03 -23.52 -30.69
CA ASN A 7 64.11 -22.19 -30.11
C ASN A 7 65.33 -21.36 -30.59
N PRO A 8 65.30 -19.99 -30.61
CA PRO A 8 65.62 -19.25 -29.35
C PRO A 8 65.09 -17.82 -29.16
N SER A 9 65.19 -17.42 -27.89
CA SER A 9 65.60 -16.11 -27.31
C SER A 9 64.75 -14.86 -27.43
N GLU A 10 64.23 -14.50 -26.33
CA GLU A 10 64.23 -13.23 -25.53
C GLU A 10 64.60 -11.89 -26.21
N PRO A 11 64.10 -10.70 -25.70
CA PRO A 11 64.41 -10.26 -24.33
C PRO A 11 63.29 -9.51 -23.57
N ARG A 12 63.40 -9.57 -22.25
CA ARG A 12 62.72 -8.84 -21.22
C ARG A 12 62.87 -7.31 -21.43
N ARG A 13 61.76 -6.56 -21.45
CA ARG A 13 61.79 -5.06 -21.24
C ARG A 13 60.96 -4.71 -20.02
N GLY A 14 61.64 -4.26 -19.04
CA GLY A 14 61.54 -3.19 -18.06
C GLY A 14 60.16 -2.71 -17.60
N LEU A 15 59.80 -3.06 -16.36
CA LEU A 15 58.78 -2.40 -15.56
C LEU A 15 59.24 -0.98 -15.25
N GLN A 16 58.72 0.00 -15.99
CA GLN A 16 58.78 1.40 -15.56
C GLN A 16 57.62 1.70 -14.60
N ARG A 17 57.97 1.89 -13.35
CA ARG A 17 57.10 2.45 -12.30
C ARG A 17 56.72 3.90 -12.70
N ARG A 18 55.44 4.11 -13.06
CA ARG A 18 54.88 5.47 -13.18
C ARG A 18 54.56 6.03 -11.78
N ARG A 19 55.19 7.17 -11.47
CA ARG A 19 54.89 8.00 -10.30
C ARG A 19 53.45 8.55 -10.38
N PRO A 20 52.73 8.70 -9.25
CA PRO A 20 51.44 9.36 -9.24
C PRO A 20 51.59 10.88 -9.50
N ARG A 21 50.67 11.40 -10.31
CA ARG A 21 50.51 12.86 -10.54
C ARG A 21 49.81 13.48 -9.32
N PRO A 22 50.12 14.74 -8.97
CA PRO A 22 49.51 15.44 -7.86
C PRO A 22 48.05 15.81 -8.24
N THR A 23 47.15 15.59 -7.29
CA THR A 23 45.76 16.02 -7.32
C THR A 23 45.67 17.54 -7.30
N ALA A 24 45.10 18.10 -8.37
CA ALA A 24 44.71 19.51 -8.43
C ALA A 24 43.58 19.80 -7.44
N GLY A 25 43.77 20.84 -6.63
CA GLY A 25 42.83 21.27 -5.61
C GLY A 25 41.48 21.69 -6.20
N LEU A 26 40.41 21.15 -5.60
CA LEU A 26 39.06 21.66 -5.79
C LEU A 26 38.92 22.98 -5.04
N SER A 27 38.91 24.07 -5.80
CA SER A 27 38.58 25.41 -5.33
C SER A 27 37.13 25.44 -4.84
N ALA A 28 36.95 25.78 -3.58
CA ALA A 28 35.65 25.99 -2.95
C ALA A 28 34.96 27.20 -3.64
N ARG A 29 33.74 26.95 -4.17
CA ARG A 29 32.85 28.04 -4.59
C ARG A 29 32.29 28.75 -3.35
N PRO A 30 32.25 30.10 -3.32
CA PRO A 30 31.65 30.82 -2.21
C PRO A 30 30.13 30.66 -2.20
N ARG A 31 29.55 30.52 -1.00
CA ARG A 31 28.10 30.56 -0.75
C ARG A 31 27.56 31.96 -1.14
N PRO A 32 26.36 32.04 -1.74
CA PRO A 32 25.69 33.31 -1.91
C PRO A 32 25.27 33.85 -0.53
N THR A 33 25.67 35.08 -0.26
CA THR A 33 25.24 35.92 0.86
C THR A 33 23.75 36.26 0.67
N ALA A 34 22.94 35.99 1.69
CA ALA A 34 21.56 36.44 1.72
C ALA A 34 21.48 37.96 1.79
N GLU A 35 20.76 38.58 0.87
CA GLU A 35 20.37 39.99 0.95
C GLU A 35 19.38 40.21 2.11
N PRO A 36 19.50 41.31 2.85
CA PRO A 36 18.52 41.65 3.90
C PRO A 36 17.21 42.14 3.28
N ALA A 37 16.11 41.71 3.84
CA ALA A 37 14.76 42.12 3.48
C ALA A 37 14.57 43.65 3.66
N PRO A 38 13.77 44.31 2.79
CA PRO A 38 13.55 45.74 2.89
C PRO A 38 12.75 46.10 4.15
N ALA A 39 13.19 47.19 4.79
CA ALA A 39 12.55 47.77 5.97
C ALA A 39 11.11 48.23 5.68
N ARG A 40 10.19 47.94 6.60
CA ARG A 40 8.81 48.46 6.60
C ARG A 40 8.85 49.99 6.72
N ALA A 41 8.09 50.64 5.83
CA ALA A 41 7.82 52.08 5.90
C ALA A 41 6.98 52.41 7.14
N PRO A 42 7.17 53.64 7.71
CA PRO A 42 6.40 54.07 8.88
C PRO A 42 4.95 54.40 8.53
N HIS A 43 4.05 54.05 9.49
CA HIS A 43 2.62 54.25 9.45
C HIS A 43 2.32 55.77 9.44
N ASP A 44 1.47 56.20 8.52
CA ASP A 44 0.94 57.58 8.43
C ASP A 44 -0.28 57.72 9.36
N PRO A 45 -0.34 58.68 10.29
CA PRO A 45 -1.42 58.79 11.25
C PRO A 45 -2.67 59.58 10.77
N ASP A 46 -2.74 59.98 9.49
CA ASP A 46 -3.87 60.79 8.99
C ASP A 46 -4.61 60.12 7.81
N ASP A 47 -5.38 59.04 8.09
CA ASP A 47 -6.38 58.48 7.16
C ASP A 47 -7.81 58.62 7.77
N PRO A 48 -8.66 59.53 7.24
CA PRO A 48 -9.97 59.84 7.83
C PRO A 48 -11.13 59.09 7.18
N GLU A 49 -11.12 57.74 7.11
CA GLU A 49 -12.33 56.96 6.75
C GLU A 49 -12.46 55.67 7.55
N ALA A 50 -12.92 55.81 8.82
CA ALA A 50 -13.52 54.70 9.53
C ALA A 50 -14.59 55.24 10.53
N GLY A 51 -15.71 55.60 9.99
CA GLY A 51 -16.93 55.83 10.76
C GLY A 51 -18.04 54.98 10.22
N PHE A 52 -18.75 54.33 11.14
CA PHE A 52 -20.01 53.57 11.13
C PHE A 52 -19.81 52.08 11.48
N ALA A 53 -20.47 51.51 12.47
CA ALA A 53 -21.60 51.83 13.33
C ALA A 53 -21.58 50.84 14.50
N ASP A 54 -21.74 51.33 15.63
CA ASP A 54 -22.51 51.05 16.82
C ASP A 54 -23.66 50.01 16.68
N GLN A 55 -23.86 49.32 17.85
CA GLN A 55 -25.03 48.55 18.31
C GLN A 55 -24.99 47.05 18.06
N THR A 56 -24.56 46.28 19.04
CA THR A 56 -25.38 45.76 20.14
C THR A 56 -24.51 45.09 21.19
N GLU A 57 -24.44 45.68 22.38
CA GLU A 57 -23.93 45.03 23.59
C GLU A 57 -24.88 43.90 24.02
N ALA A 58 -24.46 42.65 23.80
CA ALA A 58 -24.93 41.53 24.60
C ALA A 58 -23.93 41.33 25.74
N THR A 59 -24.30 41.82 26.91
CA THR A 59 -23.58 41.67 28.18
C THR A 59 -23.47 40.20 28.52
N VAL A 60 -22.35 39.55 28.15
CA VAL A 60 -21.96 38.22 28.66
C VAL A 60 -21.41 38.43 30.08
N ARG A 61 -22.08 37.85 31.06
CA ARG A 61 -21.68 37.94 32.48
C ARG A 61 -20.38 37.19 32.69
N PRO A 62 -19.42 37.71 33.47
CA PRO A 62 -18.04 37.14 33.59
C PRO A 62 -17.93 35.79 34.30
N TRP A 63 -19.00 35.15 34.75
CA TRP A 63 -18.96 33.89 35.52
C TRP A 63 -19.50 32.65 34.80
N ASP A 64 -19.87 32.73 33.55
CA ASP A 64 -20.33 31.56 32.76
C ASP A 64 -19.22 30.88 31.96
N VAL A 65 -17.95 31.24 32.21
CA VAL A 65 -16.82 30.49 31.70
C VAL A 65 -16.50 29.39 32.71
N GLU A 66 -17.06 28.20 32.53
CA GLU A 66 -16.54 27.00 33.19
C GLU A 66 -15.03 26.92 32.92
N ALA A 67 -14.26 27.07 34.00
CA ALA A 67 -12.81 27.01 33.95
C ALA A 67 -12.40 25.67 33.30
N SER A 68 -11.80 25.72 32.12
CA SER A 68 -11.20 24.55 31.51
C SER A 68 -10.27 23.92 32.53
N PRO A 69 -10.36 22.59 32.79
CA PRO A 69 -9.54 21.96 33.81
C PRO A 69 -8.06 22.22 33.52
N SER A 70 -7.30 22.55 34.54
CA SER A 70 -5.88 22.84 34.45
C SER A 70 -5.14 21.66 33.82
N PRO A 71 -4.00 21.86 33.15
CA PRO A 71 -3.22 20.76 32.56
C PRO A 71 -2.84 19.67 33.58
N GLU A 72 -2.85 19.98 34.88
CA GLU A 72 -2.55 19.08 35.98
C GLU A 72 -3.72 18.16 36.36
N ASP A 73 -4.97 18.57 36.12
CA ASP A 73 -6.19 17.81 36.44
C ASP A 73 -6.61 16.80 35.34
N ARG A 74 -5.88 16.72 34.23
CA ARG A 74 -6.14 15.67 33.24
C ARG A 74 -5.71 14.33 33.81
N PRO A 75 -6.62 13.33 33.94
CA PRO A 75 -6.26 12.03 34.45
C PRO A 75 -5.12 11.49 33.61
N LYS A 76 -3.95 11.25 34.25
CA LYS A 76 -2.79 10.65 33.60
C LYS A 76 -3.24 9.29 33.09
N ARG A 77 -3.58 9.17 31.81
CA ARG A 77 -3.96 7.89 31.19
C ARG A 77 -2.82 6.91 31.43
N ARG A 78 -3.04 5.92 32.29
CA ARG A 78 -2.10 4.85 32.60
C ARG A 78 -1.59 4.26 31.27
N ARG A 79 -0.27 4.27 31.06
CA ARG A 79 0.32 3.61 29.90
C ARG A 79 0.06 2.11 30.03
N ARG A 80 -0.66 1.52 29.09
CA ARG A 80 -0.85 0.07 29.04
C ARG A 80 0.48 -0.61 28.85
N THR A 81 0.70 -1.72 29.53
CA THR A 81 1.88 -2.58 29.39
C THR A 81 1.83 -3.34 28.05
N VAL A 82 2.98 -3.87 27.61
CA VAL A 82 3.04 -4.72 26.40
C VAL A 82 2.11 -5.93 26.54
N ALA A 83 2.05 -6.56 27.72
CA ALA A 83 1.17 -7.69 27.98
C ALA A 83 -0.31 -7.31 27.85
N GLU A 84 -0.72 -6.16 28.40
CA GLU A 84 -2.10 -5.65 28.27
C GLU A 84 -2.47 -5.29 26.82
N LEU A 85 -1.49 -4.90 25.99
CA LEU A 85 -1.72 -4.60 24.56
C LEU A 85 -1.84 -5.86 23.70
N LEU A 86 -1.28 -6.98 24.16
CA LEU A 86 -1.28 -8.25 23.44
C LEU A 86 -2.27 -9.27 24.01
N ALA A 87 -3.04 -8.94 25.05
CA ALA A 87 -3.94 -9.89 25.75
C ALA A 87 -5.04 -10.45 24.86
N ASP A 88 -5.56 -9.63 23.93
CA ASP A 88 -6.69 -9.99 23.05
C ASP A 88 -6.26 -10.38 21.63
N VAL A 89 -5.00 -10.83 21.46
CA VAL A 89 -4.49 -11.22 20.14
C VAL A 89 -4.83 -12.68 19.86
N PRO A 90 -5.49 -13.01 18.73
CA PRO A 90 -5.73 -14.39 18.33
C PRO A 90 -4.43 -15.19 18.19
N GLU A 91 -4.45 -16.47 18.60
CA GLU A 91 -3.24 -17.33 18.59
C GLU A 91 -2.67 -17.59 17.19
N ASP A 92 -3.54 -17.57 16.15
CA ASP A 92 -3.18 -17.76 14.76
C ASP A 92 -2.56 -16.49 14.11
N SER A 93 -2.38 -15.40 14.88
CA SER A 93 -1.87 -14.13 14.36
C SER A 93 -0.37 -14.20 14.08
N VAL A 94 0.02 -13.84 12.84
CA VAL A 94 1.44 -13.79 12.43
C VAL A 94 1.99 -12.37 12.36
N ILE A 95 1.14 -11.37 12.13
CA ILE A 95 1.49 -9.95 12.22
C ILE A 95 0.53 -9.27 13.19
N VAL A 96 1.07 -8.58 14.17
CA VAL A 96 0.31 -7.84 15.18
C VAL A 96 0.93 -6.48 15.38
N ALA A 97 0.13 -5.44 15.22
CA ALA A 97 0.45 -4.07 15.63
C ALA A 97 -0.61 -3.62 16.64
N ARG A 98 -0.19 -2.96 17.72
CA ARG A 98 -1.09 -2.39 18.72
C ARG A 98 -0.66 -0.98 19.04
N ARG A 99 -1.55 -0.03 18.74
CA ARG A 99 -1.33 1.41 18.91
C ARG A 99 0.01 1.87 18.32
N LEU A 100 0.42 1.21 17.21
CA LEU A 100 1.71 1.43 16.57
C LEU A 100 1.74 2.85 15.99
N THR A 101 2.75 3.62 16.36
CA THR A 101 2.89 5.02 15.97
C THR A 101 4.30 5.29 15.48
N LYS A 102 4.41 5.98 14.35
CA LYS A 102 5.70 6.49 13.84
C LYS A 102 5.61 7.97 13.59
N GLN A 103 6.54 8.70 14.18
CA GLN A 103 6.65 10.15 14.06
C GLN A 103 8.06 10.52 13.57
N TYR A 104 8.13 11.44 12.63
CA TYR A 104 9.36 12.02 12.11
C TYR A 104 9.31 13.53 12.35
N GLY A 105 10.07 14.01 13.35
CA GLY A 105 9.92 15.39 13.82
C GLY A 105 8.46 15.66 14.22
N ASP A 106 7.85 16.67 13.61
CA ASP A 106 6.45 17.04 13.85
C ASP A 106 5.44 16.25 13.01
N PHE A 107 5.92 15.51 11.99
CA PHE A 107 5.06 14.73 11.10
C PHE A 107 4.79 13.34 11.66
N THR A 108 3.51 12.99 11.81
CA THR A 108 3.07 11.65 12.22
C THR A 108 2.71 10.82 10.99
N ALA A 109 3.60 9.92 10.59
CA ALA A 109 3.43 9.06 9.43
C ALA A 109 2.48 7.88 9.68
N VAL A 110 2.43 7.36 10.92
CA VAL A 110 1.50 6.32 11.37
C VAL A 110 1.03 6.68 12.77
N ASP A 111 -0.29 6.73 12.97
CA ASP A 111 -0.91 7.11 14.23
C ASP A 111 -1.79 6.00 14.81
N ARG A 112 -1.32 5.38 15.89
CA ARG A 112 -2.03 4.39 16.71
C ARG A 112 -2.64 3.24 15.90
N LEU A 113 -1.91 2.72 14.93
CA LEU A 113 -2.34 1.59 14.11
C LEU A 113 -2.57 0.34 14.98
N ASP A 114 -3.78 -0.21 14.89
CA ASP A 114 -4.13 -1.54 15.38
C ASP A 114 -4.38 -2.44 14.16
N LEU A 115 -3.53 -3.46 13.97
CA LEU A 115 -3.58 -4.39 12.85
C LEU A 115 -3.31 -5.80 13.34
N THR A 116 -4.05 -6.76 12.81
CA THR A 116 -3.82 -8.19 13.03
C THR A 116 -4.00 -8.93 11.72
N ILE A 117 -3.00 -9.72 11.33
CA ILE A 117 -3.02 -10.58 10.14
C ILE A 117 -2.83 -12.02 10.61
N ARG A 118 -3.74 -12.91 10.17
CA ARG A 118 -3.75 -14.32 10.54
C ARG A 118 -2.86 -15.15 9.64
N ARG A 119 -2.53 -16.34 10.07
CA ARG A 119 -1.75 -17.30 9.28
C ARG A 119 -2.53 -17.74 8.02
N GLY A 120 -1.83 -17.75 6.87
CA GLY A 120 -2.41 -18.15 5.58
C GLY A 120 -3.33 -17.12 4.94
N GLU A 121 -3.49 -15.94 5.55
CA GLU A 121 -4.34 -14.86 5.07
C GLU A 121 -3.59 -13.97 4.07
N VAL A 122 -4.27 -13.51 3.03
CA VAL A 122 -3.82 -12.42 2.16
C VAL A 122 -4.51 -11.13 2.59
N PHE A 123 -3.76 -10.25 3.23
CA PHE A 123 -4.26 -8.97 3.72
C PHE A 123 -3.82 -7.81 2.81
N GLY A 124 -4.78 -7.04 2.31
CA GLY A 124 -4.55 -5.84 1.51
C GLY A 124 -4.52 -4.58 2.36
N LEU A 125 -3.42 -3.83 2.35
CA LEU A 125 -3.33 -2.50 2.95
C LEU A 125 -3.52 -1.44 1.87
N LEU A 126 -4.73 -0.88 1.78
CA LEU A 126 -5.16 0.00 0.71
C LEU A 126 -5.18 1.45 1.16
N GLY A 127 -4.64 2.35 0.35
CA GLY A 127 -4.64 3.78 0.66
C GLY A 127 -3.84 4.61 -0.34
N PRO A 128 -4.00 5.94 -0.34
CA PRO A 128 -3.28 6.83 -1.25
C PRO A 128 -1.77 6.83 -0.96
N ASN A 129 -1.01 7.40 -1.88
CA ASN A 129 0.41 7.62 -1.68
C ASN A 129 0.62 8.58 -0.49
N GLY A 130 1.61 8.29 0.35
CA GLY A 130 1.85 9.10 1.55
C GLY A 130 0.95 8.77 2.75
N ALA A 131 -0.03 7.85 2.63
CA ALA A 131 -0.90 7.47 3.74
C ALA A 131 -0.19 6.79 4.92
N GLY A 132 1.05 6.33 4.76
CA GLY A 132 1.83 5.66 5.81
C GLY A 132 2.01 4.15 5.60
N LYS A 133 1.57 3.57 4.46
CA LYS A 133 1.65 2.14 4.14
C LYS A 133 3.09 1.62 4.19
N THR A 134 4.00 2.22 3.41
CA THR A 134 5.43 1.85 3.40
C THR A 134 6.09 2.04 4.76
N THR A 135 5.76 3.11 5.50
CA THR A 135 6.27 3.31 6.87
C THR A 135 5.84 2.17 7.79
N THR A 136 4.59 1.70 7.66
CA THR A 136 4.09 0.53 8.39
C THR A 136 4.91 -0.72 8.04
N VAL A 137 5.09 -1.00 6.75
CA VAL A 137 5.92 -2.13 6.26
C VAL A 137 7.34 -2.06 6.84
N LEU A 138 7.98 -0.90 6.82
CA LEU A 138 9.33 -0.72 7.35
C LEU A 138 9.41 -1.01 8.85
N MET A 139 8.38 -0.67 9.64
CA MET A 139 8.31 -1.02 11.07
C MET A 139 8.12 -2.53 11.28
N LEU A 140 7.30 -3.20 10.46
CA LEU A 140 7.11 -4.65 10.51
C LEU A 140 8.41 -5.42 10.21
N LEU A 141 9.26 -4.87 9.35
CA LEU A 141 10.55 -5.45 8.98
C LEU A 141 11.70 -5.07 9.93
N GLY A 142 11.45 -4.22 10.93
CA GLY A 142 12.50 -3.69 11.79
C GLY A 142 13.55 -2.85 11.03
N LEU A 143 13.13 -2.19 9.95
CA LEU A 143 13.93 -1.23 9.17
C LEU A 143 13.79 0.19 9.72
N THR A 144 12.73 0.46 10.46
CA THR A 144 12.56 1.67 11.27
C THR A 144 11.89 1.31 12.60
N GLU A 145 12.31 1.98 13.66
CA GLU A 145 11.73 1.76 15.00
C GLU A 145 10.42 2.53 15.16
N PRO A 146 9.37 1.95 15.77
CA PRO A 146 8.19 2.68 16.17
C PRO A 146 8.53 3.75 17.22
N THR A 147 7.86 4.89 17.16
CA THR A 147 7.93 5.92 18.21
C THR A 147 7.15 5.49 19.46
N ARG A 148 6.02 4.77 19.24
CA ARG A 148 5.17 4.22 20.31
C ARG A 148 4.42 2.98 19.81
N GLY A 149 3.85 2.22 20.76
CA GLY A 149 3.07 1.03 20.49
C GLY A 149 3.91 -0.24 20.48
N VAL A 150 3.32 -1.32 20.01
CA VAL A 150 3.94 -2.65 19.98
C VAL A 150 3.71 -3.25 18.60
N VAL A 151 4.74 -3.94 18.13
CA VAL A 151 4.69 -4.73 16.89
C VAL A 151 5.24 -6.12 17.14
N ARG A 152 4.62 -7.15 16.55
CA ARG A 152 5.10 -8.52 16.53
C ARG A 152 4.93 -9.11 15.15
N VAL A 153 5.93 -9.83 14.69
CA VAL A 153 5.91 -10.59 13.43
C VAL A 153 6.38 -12.00 13.76
N LEU A 154 5.52 -12.98 13.53
CA LEU A 154 5.73 -14.37 13.96
C LEU A 154 6.07 -14.50 15.46
N GLY A 155 5.44 -13.67 16.29
CA GLY A 155 5.68 -13.59 17.73
C GLY A 155 6.94 -12.80 18.14
N LEU A 156 7.83 -12.49 17.19
CA LEU A 156 9.11 -11.80 17.41
C LEU A 156 8.94 -10.27 17.39
N ASP A 157 9.79 -9.58 18.13
CA ASP A 157 9.89 -8.12 18.09
C ASP A 157 10.87 -7.68 16.99
N PRO A 158 10.41 -7.10 15.87
CA PRO A 158 11.30 -6.75 14.77
C PRO A 158 12.31 -5.66 15.12
N THR A 159 12.10 -4.88 16.18
CA THR A 159 13.05 -3.89 16.66
C THR A 159 14.20 -4.54 17.41
N ARG A 160 13.90 -5.61 18.16
CA ARG A 160 14.90 -6.32 19.00
C ARG A 160 15.58 -7.46 18.25
N GLU A 161 14.84 -8.14 17.36
CA GLU A 161 15.28 -9.33 16.66
C GLU A 161 15.14 -9.19 15.12
N PRO A 162 15.62 -8.06 14.52
CA PRO A 162 15.36 -7.75 13.11
C PRO A 162 15.91 -8.80 12.15
N LEU A 163 17.05 -9.42 12.45
CA LEU A 163 17.64 -10.43 11.58
C LEU A 163 16.84 -11.74 11.61
N VAL A 164 16.28 -12.11 12.77
CA VAL A 164 15.46 -13.33 12.91
C VAL A 164 14.16 -13.14 12.15
N VAL A 165 13.50 -11.98 12.29
CA VAL A 165 12.30 -11.63 11.51
C VAL A 165 12.60 -11.64 10.01
N LYS A 166 13.65 -10.96 9.55
CA LYS A 166 14.01 -10.88 8.13
C LYS A 166 14.33 -12.25 7.50
N ARG A 167 14.79 -13.23 8.27
CA ARG A 167 14.98 -14.59 7.76
C ARG A 167 13.67 -15.30 7.44
N GLN A 168 12.58 -14.97 8.13
CA GLN A 168 11.28 -15.60 8.00
C GLN A 168 10.27 -14.80 7.16
N VAL A 169 10.62 -13.56 6.79
CA VAL A 169 9.76 -12.66 6.01
C VAL A 169 10.40 -12.37 4.66
N GLY A 170 9.73 -12.73 3.57
CA GLY A 170 10.05 -12.26 2.22
C GLY A 170 9.58 -10.82 2.04
N TYR A 171 10.37 -9.99 1.39
CA TYR A 171 9.99 -8.59 1.16
C TYR A 171 10.28 -8.18 -0.27
N LEU A 172 9.27 -7.64 -0.94
CA LEU A 172 9.37 -7.01 -2.24
C LEU A 172 9.08 -5.51 -2.06
N PRO A 173 10.08 -4.63 -2.17
CA PRO A 173 9.88 -3.19 -2.13
C PRO A 173 9.24 -2.68 -3.44
N ASP A 174 8.69 -1.47 -3.41
CA ASP A 174 8.15 -0.75 -4.57
C ASP A 174 9.19 -0.55 -5.68
N ASN A 175 10.43 -0.36 -5.30
CA ASN A 175 11.56 -0.24 -6.22
C ASN A 175 12.58 -1.36 -5.98
N VAL A 176 12.57 -2.34 -6.87
CA VAL A 176 13.44 -3.52 -6.78
C VAL A 176 14.82 -3.17 -7.34
N GLY A 177 15.82 -3.17 -6.46
CA GLY A 177 17.23 -2.92 -6.81
C GLY A 177 18.02 -4.23 -6.99
N PHE A 178 18.27 -4.64 -8.25
CA PHE A 178 19.17 -5.74 -8.57
C PHE A 178 20.53 -5.22 -9.05
N TYR A 179 21.54 -6.04 -8.90
CA TYR A 179 22.84 -5.81 -9.53
C TYR A 179 22.69 -6.02 -11.04
N GLY A 180 22.62 -4.93 -11.81
CA GLY A 180 22.32 -4.96 -13.23
C GLY A 180 23.31 -5.79 -14.04
N GLY A 181 24.60 -5.77 -13.68
CA GLY A 181 25.65 -6.57 -14.32
C GLY A 181 25.62 -8.06 -14.02
N LEU A 182 24.85 -8.50 -13.01
CA LEU A 182 24.62 -9.91 -12.69
C LEU A 182 23.40 -10.42 -13.44
N THR A 183 23.39 -11.73 -13.72
CA THR A 183 22.21 -12.43 -14.27
C THR A 183 21.09 -12.52 -13.22
N GLY A 184 19.87 -12.88 -13.65
CA GLY A 184 18.77 -13.15 -12.71
C GLY A 184 19.16 -14.23 -11.69
N ARG A 185 19.73 -15.33 -12.17
CA ARG A 185 20.24 -16.44 -11.35
C ARG A 185 21.30 -15.98 -10.34
N GLU A 186 22.26 -15.17 -10.77
CA GLU A 186 23.33 -14.68 -9.91
C GLU A 186 22.83 -13.74 -8.82
N ASN A 187 21.84 -12.90 -9.13
CA ASN A 187 21.17 -12.07 -8.13
C ASN A 187 20.51 -12.92 -7.03
N LEU A 188 19.77 -13.97 -7.41
CA LEU A 188 19.15 -14.88 -6.45
C LEU A 188 20.20 -15.68 -5.63
N ARG A 189 21.30 -16.10 -6.25
CA ARG A 189 22.43 -16.72 -5.53
C ARG A 189 23.06 -15.77 -4.52
N TYR A 190 23.15 -14.49 -4.85
CA TYR A 190 23.67 -13.47 -3.93
C TYR A 190 22.79 -13.38 -2.69
N THR A 191 21.46 -13.28 -2.86
CA THR A 191 20.50 -13.25 -1.75
C THR A 191 20.52 -14.55 -0.93
N ALA A 192 20.57 -15.72 -1.60
CA ALA A 192 20.69 -17.01 -0.92
C ALA A 192 21.95 -17.07 -0.03
N ARG A 193 23.08 -16.60 -0.55
CA ARG A 193 24.34 -16.54 0.20
C ARG A 193 24.26 -15.61 1.42
N LEU A 194 23.65 -14.44 1.28
CA LEU A 194 23.43 -13.52 2.40
C LEU A 194 22.57 -14.13 3.50
N ASN A 195 21.65 -15.03 3.14
CA ASN A 195 20.80 -15.76 4.08
C ASN A 195 21.43 -17.04 4.61
N GLY A 196 22.68 -17.34 4.25
CA GLY A 196 23.42 -18.53 4.71
C GLY A 196 22.94 -19.85 4.11
N ILE A 197 22.24 -19.81 2.97
CA ILE A 197 21.74 -21.03 2.29
C ILE A 197 22.92 -21.71 1.58
N PRO A 198 23.20 -23.01 1.84
CA PRO A 198 24.25 -23.74 1.18
C PRO A 198 24.05 -23.76 -0.34
N ARG A 199 25.15 -23.58 -1.11
CA ARG A 199 25.11 -23.38 -2.58
C ARG A 199 24.26 -24.43 -3.30
N ARG A 200 24.44 -25.72 -3.00
CA ARG A 200 23.68 -26.80 -3.67
C ARG A 200 22.16 -26.62 -3.48
N ARG A 201 21.70 -26.43 -2.23
CA ARG A 201 20.28 -26.16 -1.94
C ARG A 201 19.80 -24.86 -2.57
N ALA A 202 20.65 -23.83 -2.61
CA ALA A 202 20.32 -22.56 -3.25
C ALA A 202 20.12 -22.73 -4.76
N ASP A 203 20.99 -23.45 -5.45
CA ASP A 203 20.92 -23.65 -6.90
C ASP A 203 19.64 -24.42 -7.27
N ASP A 204 19.32 -25.51 -6.57
CA ASP A 204 18.09 -26.27 -6.78
C ASP A 204 16.84 -25.39 -6.58
N ARG A 205 16.80 -24.65 -5.47
CA ARG A 205 15.68 -23.76 -5.14
C ARG A 205 15.55 -22.60 -6.13
N ILE A 206 16.66 -22.05 -6.60
CA ILE A 206 16.67 -20.95 -7.58
C ILE A 206 16.12 -21.42 -8.93
N ASP A 207 16.45 -22.64 -9.38
CA ASP A 207 15.90 -23.20 -10.61
C ASP A 207 14.38 -23.37 -10.52
N GLU A 208 13.88 -23.90 -9.41
CA GLU A 208 12.45 -24.01 -9.13
C GLU A 208 11.77 -22.63 -9.18
N LEU A 209 12.29 -21.65 -8.44
CA LEU A 209 11.71 -20.31 -8.36
C LEU A 209 11.71 -19.58 -9.70
N LEU A 210 12.81 -19.68 -10.47
CA LEU A 210 12.88 -19.08 -11.81
C LEU A 210 11.83 -19.68 -12.75
N ALA A 211 11.57 -20.98 -12.64
CA ALA A 211 10.49 -21.63 -13.39
C ALA A 211 9.11 -21.15 -12.90
N GLU A 212 8.87 -21.12 -11.59
CA GLU A 212 7.62 -20.67 -10.97
C GLU A 212 7.26 -19.25 -11.41
N VAL A 213 8.23 -18.31 -11.43
CA VAL A 213 8.00 -16.91 -11.85
C VAL A 213 8.11 -16.72 -13.37
N ARG A 214 8.25 -17.79 -14.17
CA ARG A 214 8.36 -17.75 -15.63
C ARG A 214 9.56 -16.93 -16.13
N LEU A 215 10.70 -17.09 -15.49
CA LEU A 215 11.97 -16.47 -15.88
C LEU A 215 13.05 -17.50 -16.27
N GLY A 216 12.71 -18.78 -16.43
CA GLY A 216 13.66 -19.83 -16.80
C GLY A 216 14.51 -19.49 -18.02
N ASP A 217 13.87 -19.08 -19.14
CA ASP A 217 14.53 -18.70 -20.40
C ASP A 217 15.37 -17.41 -20.31
N ALA A 218 15.16 -16.63 -19.28
CA ALA A 218 15.89 -15.39 -19.04
C ALA A 218 16.85 -15.46 -17.85
N ALA A 219 16.91 -16.61 -17.16
CA ALA A 219 17.66 -16.81 -15.93
C ALA A 219 19.13 -16.34 -16.02
N ASP A 220 19.77 -16.61 -17.16
CA ASP A 220 21.19 -16.33 -17.41
C ASP A 220 21.42 -15.05 -18.22
N LYS A 221 20.37 -14.23 -18.47
CA LYS A 221 20.48 -12.87 -19.00
C LYS A 221 20.75 -11.89 -17.87
N LYS A 222 21.50 -10.82 -18.17
CA LYS A 222 21.79 -9.76 -17.19
C LYS A 222 20.51 -9.04 -16.75
N ALA A 223 20.37 -8.75 -15.45
CA ALA A 223 19.19 -8.11 -14.87
C ALA A 223 18.95 -6.70 -15.42
N GLU A 224 19.97 -5.98 -15.89
CA GLU A 224 19.84 -4.71 -16.57
C GLU A 224 19.01 -4.78 -17.86
N THR A 225 18.97 -5.94 -18.52
CA THR A 225 18.21 -6.18 -19.76
C THR A 225 16.75 -6.58 -19.50
N TYR A 226 16.37 -6.78 -18.24
CA TYR A 226 15.02 -7.21 -17.89
C TYR A 226 14.01 -6.07 -18.05
N SER A 227 12.83 -6.39 -18.58
CA SER A 227 11.69 -5.49 -18.52
C SER A 227 11.29 -5.24 -17.06
N ARG A 228 10.45 -4.24 -16.83
CA ARG A 228 9.97 -3.95 -15.47
C ARG A 228 9.21 -5.12 -14.86
N GLY A 229 8.31 -5.75 -15.63
CA GLY A 229 7.59 -6.96 -15.19
C GLY A 229 8.54 -8.13 -14.90
N MET A 230 9.59 -8.32 -15.70
CA MET A 230 10.60 -9.33 -15.41
C MET A 230 11.37 -9.04 -14.11
N ARG A 231 11.73 -7.77 -13.86
CA ARG A 231 12.38 -7.38 -12.61
C ARG A 231 11.47 -7.62 -11.41
N GLN A 232 10.16 -7.34 -11.55
CA GLN A 232 9.20 -7.57 -10.49
C GLN A 232 9.05 -9.08 -10.19
N ARG A 233 8.95 -9.93 -11.21
CA ARG A 233 8.94 -11.39 -11.07
C ARG A 233 10.21 -11.91 -10.41
N LEU A 234 11.38 -11.39 -10.80
CA LEU A 234 12.64 -11.71 -10.14
C LEU A 234 12.64 -11.29 -8.66
N GLY A 235 12.04 -10.13 -8.33
CA GLY A 235 11.88 -9.66 -6.93
C GLY A 235 11.01 -10.58 -6.09
N ILE A 236 9.94 -11.14 -6.68
CA ILE A 236 9.14 -12.16 -6.02
C ILE A 236 9.96 -13.42 -5.76
N ALA A 237 10.70 -13.91 -6.75
CA ALA A 237 11.61 -15.06 -6.59
C ALA A 237 12.65 -14.78 -5.50
N ASP A 238 13.23 -13.59 -5.47
CA ASP A 238 14.20 -13.17 -4.47
C ASP A 238 13.61 -13.17 -3.04
N ALA A 239 12.40 -12.65 -2.89
CA ALA A 239 11.68 -12.69 -1.62
C ALA A 239 11.41 -14.13 -1.14
N LEU A 240 11.22 -15.08 -2.06
CA LEU A 240 10.90 -16.49 -1.80
C LEU A 240 12.13 -17.40 -1.62
N VAL A 241 13.34 -16.97 -1.98
CA VAL A 241 14.58 -17.78 -1.92
C VAL A 241 14.79 -18.48 -0.59
N LYS A 242 14.45 -17.81 0.50
CA LYS A 242 14.63 -18.30 1.87
C LYS A 242 13.44 -19.08 2.43
N SER A 243 12.44 -19.42 1.59
CA SER A 243 11.21 -20.11 1.97
C SER A 243 10.52 -19.43 3.19
N PRO A 244 10.14 -18.16 3.06
CA PRO A 244 9.56 -17.40 4.15
C PRO A 244 8.17 -17.91 4.53
N SER A 245 7.72 -17.65 5.77
CA SER A 245 6.35 -17.90 6.21
C SER A 245 5.42 -16.72 5.92
N VAL A 246 5.99 -15.53 5.79
CA VAL A 246 5.28 -14.27 5.53
C VAL A 246 5.90 -13.60 4.31
N LEU A 247 5.07 -13.11 3.41
CA LEU A 247 5.48 -12.32 2.25
C LEU A 247 4.89 -10.91 2.37
N ILE A 248 5.73 -9.90 2.31
CA ILE A 248 5.31 -8.49 2.30
C ILE A 248 5.63 -7.90 0.92
N LEU A 249 4.61 -7.39 0.25
CA LEU A 249 4.69 -6.84 -1.10
C LEU A 249 4.29 -5.36 -1.04
N ASP A 250 5.24 -4.45 -1.27
CA ASP A 250 4.97 -3.02 -1.28
C ASP A 250 4.80 -2.54 -2.73
N GLU A 251 3.54 -2.21 -3.10
CA GLU A 251 3.14 -1.74 -4.45
C GLU A 251 3.66 -2.65 -5.60
N PRO A 252 3.42 -3.98 -5.57
CA PRO A 252 4.08 -4.95 -6.47
C PRO A 252 3.78 -4.77 -7.94
N THR A 253 2.75 -4.01 -8.29
CA THR A 253 2.26 -3.84 -9.67
C THR A 253 2.54 -2.47 -10.26
N ILE A 254 3.24 -1.61 -9.50
CA ILE A 254 3.51 -0.25 -9.95
C ILE A 254 4.26 -0.22 -11.29
N ALA A 255 3.72 0.57 -12.22
CA ALA A 255 4.24 0.78 -13.59
C ALA A 255 4.52 -0.52 -14.39
N ILE A 256 3.69 -1.52 -14.19
CA ILE A 256 3.51 -2.66 -15.09
C ILE A 256 2.28 -2.34 -15.97
N ASP A 257 2.31 -2.80 -17.22
CA ASP A 257 1.15 -2.69 -18.12
C ASP A 257 -0.02 -3.56 -17.64
N PRO A 258 -1.28 -3.27 -18.02
CA PRO A 258 -2.45 -3.98 -17.50
C PRO A 258 -2.40 -5.51 -17.67
N ALA A 259 -1.93 -6.01 -18.83
CA ALA A 259 -1.81 -7.44 -19.06
C ALA A 259 -0.78 -8.08 -18.13
N GLY A 260 0.36 -7.42 -17.94
CA GLY A 260 1.40 -7.85 -17.00
C GLY A 260 0.94 -7.85 -15.54
N VAL A 261 0.05 -6.92 -15.16
CA VAL A 261 -0.57 -6.89 -13.82
C VAL A 261 -1.43 -8.12 -13.60
N GLU A 262 -2.32 -8.47 -14.54
CA GLU A 262 -3.17 -9.67 -14.43
C GLU A 262 -2.34 -10.96 -14.29
N GLU A 263 -1.29 -11.08 -15.10
CA GLU A 263 -0.37 -12.23 -15.01
C GLU A 263 0.36 -12.29 -13.66
N LEU A 264 0.77 -11.14 -13.13
CA LEU A 264 1.45 -11.06 -11.82
C LEU A 264 0.51 -11.44 -10.68
N LEU A 265 -0.74 -10.96 -10.70
CA LEU A 265 -1.74 -11.31 -9.70
C LEU A 265 -2.11 -12.80 -9.75
N ALA A 266 -2.23 -13.37 -10.95
CA ALA A 266 -2.45 -14.81 -11.14
C ALA A 266 -1.26 -15.64 -10.60
N LEU A 267 -0.03 -15.17 -10.83
CA LEU A 267 1.18 -15.77 -10.26
C LEU A 267 1.14 -15.73 -8.73
N LEU A 268 0.86 -14.57 -8.14
CA LEU A 268 0.80 -14.41 -6.68
C LEU A 268 -0.25 -15.32 -6.04
N ARG A 269 -1.48 -15.42 -6.62
CA ARG A 269 -2.51 -16.34 -6.13
C ARG A 269 -2.01 -17.79 -6.10
N ARG A 270 -1.36 -18.23 -7.18
CA ARG A 270 -0.80 -19.58 -7.26
C ARG A 270 0.26 -19.79 -6.18
N LEU A 271 1.23 -18.88 -6.04
CA LEU A 271 2.32 -18.99 -5.06
C LEU A 271 1.80 -18.99 -3.61
N VAL A 272 0.79 -18.20 -3.32
CA VAL A 272 0.14 -18.18 -2.00
C VAL A 272 -0.47 -19.54 -1.68
N ALA A 273 -1.20 -20.12 -2.63
CA ALA A 273 -1.85 -21.43 -2.46
C ALA A 273 -0.82 -22.56 -2.33
N GLU A 274 0.21 -22.59 -3.21
CA GLU A 274 1.23 -23.65 -3.25
C GLU A 274 2.14 -23.64 -2.02
N HIS A 275 2.50 -22.45 -1.51
CA HIS A 275 3.43 -22.30 -0.40
C HIS A 275 2.76 -22.03 0.96
N SER A 276 1.42 -21.98 1.02
CA SER A 276 0.64 -21.64 2.24
C SER A 276 1.14 -20.36 2.92
N LEU A 277 1.42 -19.32 2.11
CA LEU A 277 2.00 -18.07 2.57
C LEU A 277 0.96 -17.19 3.27
N THR A 278 1.41 -16.46 4.29
CA THR A 278 0.68 -15.29 4.77
C THR A 278 1.20 -14.07 4.02
N VAL A 279 0.33 -13.26 3.45
CA VAL A 279 0.74 -12.13 2.60
C VAL A 279 0.18 -10.81 3.14
N LEU A 280 1.04 -9.80 3.23
CA LEU A 280 0.65 -8.41 3.36
C LEU A 280 0.97 -7.70 2.04
N LEU A 281 -0.07 -7.25 1.36
CA LEU A 281 0.03 -6.48 0.11
C LEU A 281 -0.29 -5.01 0.39
N SER A 282 0.61 -4.09 0.12
CA SER A 282 0.26 -2.67 0.04
C SER A 282 -0.10 -2.29 -1.39
N SER A 283 -1.18 -1.53 -1.58
CA SER A 283 -1.58 -1.02 -2.89
C SER A 283 -2.41 0.27 -2.76
N HIS A 284 -2.43 1.06 -3.82
CA HIS A 284 -3.38 2.14 -4.00
C HIS A 284 -4.44 1.79 -5.08
N ILE A 285 -4.34 0.61 -5.70
CA ILE A 285 -5.21 0.16 -6.79
C ILE A 285 -6.21 -0.89 -6.27
N LEU A 286 -7.47 -0.49 -6.19
CA LEU A 286 -8.54 -1.29 -5.61
C LEU A 286 -8.78 -2.63 -6.29
N GLY A 287 -8.83 -2.66 -7.63
CA GLY A 287 -9.10 -3.89 -8.38
C GLY A 287 -8.08 -5.01 -8.11
N GLN A 288 -6.84 -4.65 -7.80
CA GLN A 288 -5.80 -5.61 -7.45
C GLN A 288 -6.04 -6.24 -6.08
N VAL A 289 -6.39 -5.39 -5.10
CA VAL A 289 -6.71 -5.83 -3.74
C VAL A 289 -7.95 -6.73 -3.76
N GLN A 290 -8.98 -6.32 -4.48
CA GLN A 290 -10.23 -7.09 -4.63
C GLN A 290 -10.00 -8.48 -5.24
N SER A 291 -9.04 -8.58 -6.16
CA SER A 291 -8.78 -9.83 -6.85
C SER A 291 -7.91 -10.82 -6.09
N LEU A 292 -7.16 -10.38 -5.06
CA LEU A 292 -6.14 -11.21 -4.40
C LEU A 292 -6.36 -11.37 -2.88
N CYS A 293 -6.97 -10.38 -2.22
CA CYS A 293 -6.99 -10.31 -0.77
C CYS A 293 -8.25 -10.93 -0.15
N ASP A 294 -8.10 -11.65 0.95
CA ASP A 294 -9.19 -12.17 1.77
C ASP A 294 -9.79 -11.09 2.66
N ARG A 295 -8.92 -10.23 3.20
CA ARG A 295 -9.28 -9.09 4.02
C ARG A 295 -8.53 -7.85 3.58
N VAL A 296 -9.13 -6.70 3.80
CA VAL A 296 -8.53 -5.42 3.45
C VAL A 296 -8.58 -4.43 4.61
N GLY A 297 -7.64 -3.50 4.62
CA GLY A 297 -7.61 -2.38 5.53
C GLY A 297 -7.44 -1.08 4.76
N PHE A 298 -8.36 -0.12 4.95
CA PHE A 298 -8.26 1.21 4.37
C PHE A 298 -7.36 2.09 5.22
N PHE A 299 -6.33 2.62 4.60
CA PHE A 299 -5.33 3.44 5.27
C PHE A 299 -5.39 4.88 4.77
N SER A 300 -5.59 5.83 5.68
CA SER A 300 -5.67 7.26 5.36
C SER A 300 -5.01 8.09 6.44
N ALA A 301 -4.21 9.08 6.06
CA ALA A 301 -3.56 10.03 6.97
C ALA A 301 -2.88 9.35 8.18
N GLY A 302 -2.16 8.26 7.95
CA GLY A 302 -1.45 7.52 9.00
C GLY A 302 -2.32 6.59 9.84
N ARG A 303 -3.61 6.42 9.53
CA ARG A 303 -4.56 5.62 10.33
C ARG A 303 -5.22 4.53 9.51
N LEU A 304 -5.49 3.41 10.15
CA LEU A 304 -6.38 2.39 9.63
C LEU A 304 -7.83 2.81 9.96
N VAL A 305 -8.57 3.21 8.92
CA VAL A 305 -9.92 3.76 9.09
C VAL A 305 -11.02 2.70 9.08
N ALA A 306 -10.79 1.60 8.37
CA ALA A 306 -11.64 0.40 8.40
C ALA A 306 -10.81 -0.83 8.05
N ALA A 307 -11.15 -1.99 8.57
CA ALA A 307 -10.54 -3.28 8.18
C ALA A 307 -11.52 -4.43 8.40
N GLY A 308 -11.57 -5.37 7.46
CA GLY A 308 -12.43 -6.54 7.54
C GLY A 308 -12.35 -7.40 6.28
N PRO A 309 -13.06 -8.54 6.25
CA PRO A 309 -13.31 -9.29 5.03
C PRO A 309 -13.92 -8.37 3.96
N LEU A 310 -13.56 -8.61 2.72
CA LEU A 310 -13.97 -7.73 1.63
C LEU A 310 -15.48 -7.69 1.45
N ASP A 311 -16.11 -8.84 1.53
CA ASP A 311 -17.57 -9.03 1.44
C ASP A 311 -18.33 -8.39 2.60
N GLU A 312 -17.82 -8.43 3.83
CA GLU A 312 -18.42 -7.74 4.97
C GLU A 312 -18.32 -6.22 4.82
N LEU A 313 -17.15 -5.72 4.37
CA LEU A 313 -16.94 -4.29 4.12
C LEU A 313 -17.82 -3.77 2.98
N MET A 314 -18.09 -4.60 1.98
CA MET A 314 -19.00 -4.29 0.87
C MET A 314 -20.48 -4.44 1.24
N GLY A 315 -20.80 -4.72 2.50
CA GLY A 315 -22.15 -4.69 3.04
C GLY A 315 -22.78 -6.04 3.32
N GLY A 316 -22.05 -7.17 3.18
CA GLY A 316 -22.55 -8.51 3.53
C GLY A 316 -23.83 -8.95 2.80
N ALA A 317 -24.37 -10.08 3.17
CA ALA A 317 -25.62 -10.62 2.61
C ALA A 317 -26.90 -9.85 3.05
N GLU A 318 -26.80 -8.98 4.06
CA GLU A 318 -27.91 -8.16 4.60
C GLU A 318 -27.87 -6.71 4.11
N ALA A 319 -26.95 -6.36 3.22
CA ALA A 319 -26.82 -4.99 2.74
C ALA A 319 -27.99 -4.61 1.83
N ILE A 320 -28.49 -3.41 2.02
CA ILE A 320 -29.35 -2.73 1.05
C ILE A 320 -28.61 -2.74 -0.30
N VAL A 321 -29.25 -3.38 -1.30
CA VAL A 321 -28.72 -3.46 -2.67
C VAL A 321 -29.27 -2.31 -3.46
N GLU A 322 -28.40 -1.53 -4.10
CA GLU A 322 -28.78 -0.53 -5.07
C GLU A 322 -28.41 -1.01 -6.49
N LEU A 323 -29.38 -0.94 -7.40
CA LEU A 323 -29.19 -1.28 -8.80
C LEU A 323 -29.41 -0.03 -9.68
N GLU A 324 -28.47 0.25 -10.55
CA GLU A 324 -28.63 1.20 -11.66
C GLU A 324 -29.34 0.48 -12.80
N VAL A 325 -30.48 1.00 -13.23
CA VAL A 325 -31.35 0.39 -14.23
C VAL A 325 -31.70 1.38 -15.32
N ALA A 326 -31.51 1.00 -16.58
CA ALA A 326 -32.06 1.73 -17.73
C ALA A 326 -32.71 0.79 -18.72
N VAL A 327 -33.73 1.27 -19.40
CA VAL A 327 -34.47 0.55 -20.46
C VAL A 327 -34.46 1.34 -21.77
N ALA A 328 -34.73 0.68 -22.88
CA ALA A 328 -34.97 1.36 -24.15
C ALA A 328 -36.38 1.96 -24.12
N GLY A 329 -36.45 3.25 -23.78
CA GLY A 329 -37.74 3.98 -23.68
C GLY A 329 -37.79 4.91 -22.46
N PRO A 330 -38.99 5.42 -22.13
CA PRO A 330 -39.17 6.30 -20.99
C PRO A 330 -38.85 5.60 -19.66
N ALA A 331 -38.05 6.24 -18.81
CA ALA A 331 -37.59 5.67 -17.55
C ALA A 331 -38.71 5.50 -16.51
N GLU A 332 -39.83 6.24 -16.64
CA GLU A 332 -41.00 6.13 -15.75
C GLU A 332 -41.64 4.74 -15.75
N GLY A 333 -41.45 3.96 -16.84
CA GLY A 333 -41.89 2.56 -16.91
C GLY A 333 -41.17 1.68 -15.88
N ILE A 334 -39.91 1.99 -15.54
CA ILE A 334 -39.12 1.24 -14.57
C ILE A 334 -39.72 1.35 -13.16
N ASP A 335 -40.17 2.54 -12.77
CA ASP A 335 -40.62 2.84 -11.41
C ASP A 335 -41.75 1.90 -10.98
N ARG A 336 -42.76 1.71 -11.84
CA ARG A 336 -43.91 0.85 -11.57
C ARG A 336 -43.53 -0.62 -11.52
N VAL A 337 -42.73 -1.09 -12.46
CA VAL A 337 -42.34 -2.50 -12.55
C VAL A 337 -41.39 -2.86 -11.43
N ALA A 338 -40.38 -2.04 -11.16
CA ALA A 338 -39.40 -2.32 -10.12
C ALA A 338 -40.05 -2.38 -8.71
N LEU A 339 -41.00 -1.47 -8.41
CA LEU A 339 -41.72 -1.48 -7.13
C LEU A 339 -42.62 -2.73 -6.96
N SER A 340 -42.96 -3.43 -8.02
CA SER A 340 -43.71 -4.69 -7.94
C SER A 340 -42.84 -5.90 -7.62
N VAL A 341 -41.53 -5.79 -7.72
CA VAL A 341 -40.58 -6.88 -7.44
C VAL A 341 -40.42 -7.05 -5.92
N PRO A 342 -40.66 -8.24 -5.37
CA PRO A 342 -40.47 -8.48 -3.92
C PRO A 342 -39.05 -8.15 -3.47
N GLY A 343 -38.93 -7.36 -2.41
CA GLY A 343 -37.65 -6.91 -1.85
C GLY A 343 -37.22 -5.52 -2.28
N VAL A 344 -37.78 -4.94 -3.34
CA VAL A 344 -37.55 -3.54 -3.73
C VAL A 344 -38.23 -2.62 -2.73
N THR A 345 -37.47 -1.66 -2.20
CA THR A 345 -37.92 -0.70 -1.17
C THR A 345 -38.10 0.71 -1.72
N SER A 346 -37.30 1.11 -2.73
CA SER A 346 -37.45 2.41 -3.38
C SER A 346 -36.90 2.40 -4.80
N VAL A 347 -37.40 3.35 -5.60
CA VAL A 347 -36.90 3.63 -6.96
C VAL A 347 -36.82 5.15 -7.08
N VAL A 348 -35.63 5.67 -7.42
CA VAL A 348 -35.39 7.10 -7.57
C VAL A 348 -34.58 7.37 -8.85
N PRO A 349 -34.76 8.54 -9.50
CA PRO A 349 -33.91 8.92 -10.62
C PRO A 349 -32.45 9.11 -10.17
N ASP A 350 -31.50 8.77 -11.05
CA ASP A 350 -30.09 9.07 -10.78
C ASP A 350 -29.88 10.60 -10.85
N PRO A 351 -29.14 11.21 -9.89
CA PRO A 351 -28.94 12.67 -9.83
C PRO A 351 -28.22 13.26 -11.04
N HIS A 352 -27.52 12.45 -11.82
CA HIS A 352 -26.67 12.89 -12.93
C HIS A 352 -27.12 12.37 -14.28
N LEU A 353 -27.97 11.33 -14.33
CA LEU A 353 -28.36 10.61 -15.53
C LEU A 353 -29.87 10.32 -15.52
N ASP A 354 -30.67 11.23 -16.09
CA ASP A 354 -32.13 11.18 -16.07
C ASP A 354 -32.77 9.89 -16.64
N HIS A 355 -32.02 9.17 -17.48
CA HIS A 355 -32.47 7.90 -18.08
C HIS A 355 -32.16 6.68 -17.20
N ILE A 356 -31.45 6.85 -16.09
CA ILE A 356 -31.15 5.79 -15.11
C ILE A 356 -32.06 5.91 -13.90
N ARG A 357 -32.51 4.76 -13.38
CA ARG A 357 -33.17 4.64 -12.08
C ARG A 357 -32.29 3.89 -11.10
N ILE A 358 -32.24 4.37 -9.89
CA ILE A 358 -31.61 3.68 -8.76
C ILE A 358 -32.72 2.90 -8.04
N VAL A 359 -32.63 1.59 -8.13
CA VAL A 359 -33.57 0.64 -7.46
C VAL A 359 -32.87 0.16 -6.20
N THR A 360 -33.45 0.48 -5.04
CA THR A 360 -32.98 0.03 -3.74
C THR A 360 -33.77 -1.18 -3.29
N ALA A 361 -33.09 -2.23 -2.85
CA ALA A 361 -33.72 -3.47 -2.41
C ALA A 361 -33.06 -4.03 -1.14
N SER A 362 -33.80 -4.84 -0.38
CA SER A 362 -33.35 -5.49 0.87
C SER A 362 -32.47 -6.71 0.63
N HIS A 363 -32.39 -7.19 -0.60
CA HIS A 363 -31.54 -8.32 -1.05
C HIS A 363 -31.30 -8.20 -2.55
N ASP A 364 -30.51 -9.11 -3.12
CA ASP A 364 -30.23 -9.09 -4.56
C ASP A 364 -31.48 -9.46 -5.37
N VAL A 365 -32.00 -8.47 -6.08
CA VAL A 365 -33.18 -8.57 -6.94
C VAL A 365 -32.85 -8.42 -8.43
N ALA A 366 -31.58 -8.45 -8.83
CA ALA A 366 -31.16 -8.18 -10.20
C ALA A 366 -31.83 -9.13 -11.22
N ALA A 367 -31.85 -10.43 -10.97
CA ALA A 367 -32.49 -11.40 -11.85
C ALA A 367 -34.02 -11.30 -11.86
N PRO A 368 -34.74 -11.25 -10.71
CA PRO A 368 -36.18 -10.98 -10.69
C PRO A 368 -36.57 -9.66 -11.37
N LEU A 369 -35.80 -8.60 -11.17
CA LEU A 369 -36.04 -7.30 -11.76
C LEU A 369 -35.89 -7.33 -13.28
N ALA A 370 -34.82 -7.96 -13.78
CA ALA A 370 -34.61 -8.12 -15.21
C ALA A 370 -35.76 -8.89 -15.88
N THR A 371 -36.25 -9.94 -15.25
CA THR A 371 -37.40 -10.73 -15.71
C THR A 371 -38.66 -9.88 -15.76
N ALA A 372 -38.96 -9.16 -14.64
CA ALA A 372 -40.16 -8.32 -14.59
C ALA A 372 -40.16 -7.19 -15.64
N LEU A 373 -39.01 -6.60 -15.90
CA LEU A 373 -38.86 -5.58 -16.96
C LEU A 373 -39.06 -6.18 -18.35
N ALA A 374 -38.54 -7.38 -18.61
CA ALA A 374 -38.72 -8.08 -19.86
C ALA A 374 -40.21 -8.43 -20.10
N ASP A 375 -40.91 -8.95 -19.09
CA ASP A 375 -42.34 -9.27 -19.11
C ASP A 375 -43.22 -8.04 -19.35
N ALA A 376 -42.79 -6.89 -18.85
CA ALA A 376 -43.44 -5.59 -19.09
C ALA A 376 -43.09 -4.95 -20.44
N HIS A 377 -42.35 -5.65 -21.30
CA HIS A 377 -41.90 -5.15 -22.62
C HIS A 377 -41.03 -3.90 -22.49
N LEU A 378 -40.25 -3.79 -21.42
CA LEU A 378 -39.23 -2.74 -21.18
C LEU A 378 -37.83 -3.34 -21.41
N PRO A 379 -37.29 -3.25 -22.65
CA PRO A 379 -35.99 -3.88 -22.92
C PRO A 379 -34.89 -3.24 -22.11
N LEU A 380 -34.23 -4.04 -21.33
CA LEU A 380 -33.12 -3.62 -20.45
C LEU A 380 -31.91 -3.20 -21.30
N THR A 381 -31.40 -2.01 -21.09
CA THR A 381 -30.19 -1.47 -21.76
C THR A 381 -29.03 -1.34 -20.79
N HIS A 382 -29.32 -1.20 -19.49
CA HIS A 382 -28.31 -1.11 -18.45
C HIS A 382 -28.82 -1.74 -17.14
N LEU A 383 -28.00 -2.60 -16.53
CA LEU A 383 -28.22 -3.14 -15.21
C LEU A 383 -26.86 -3.28 -14.52
N ARG A 384 -26.64 -2.49 -13.49
CA ARG A 384 -25.42 -2.52 -12.71
C ARG A 384 -25.75 -2.45 -11.22
N ARG A 385 -25.09 -3.27 -10.42
CA ARG A 385 -25.18 -3.16 -8.97
C ARG A 385 -24.32 -2.00 -8.49
N ARG A 386 -24.93 -1.07 -7.77
CA ARG A 386 -24.28 0.06 -7.11
C ARG A 386 -23.74 -0.38 -5.73
N GLY A 387 -22.68 0.23 -5.25
CA GLY A 387 -22.18 -0.10 -3.91
C GLY A 387 -21.40 -1.42 -3.80
N THR A 388 -21.27 -2.21 -4.88
CA THR A 388 -20.34 -3.33 -4.96
C THR A 388 -18.95 -2.90 -5.43
N ASP A 389 -18.77 -1.61 -5.70
CA ASP A 389 -17.49 -1.07 -6.10
C ASP A 389 -16.70 -0.67 -4.85
N LEU A 390 -15.60 -1.38 -4.63
CA LEU A 390 -14.65 -1.07 -3.58
C LEU A 390 -14.19 0.41 -3.64
N MET A 391 -14.32 1.06 -4.83
CA MET A 391 -14.04 2.48 -5.03
C MET A 391 -15.03 3.38 -4.28
N GLU A 392 -16.31 3.06 -4.29
CA GLU A 392 -17.33 3.80 -3.57
C GLU A 392 -17.16 3.66 -2.05
N LEU A 393 -16.85 2.43 -1.62
CA LEU A 393 -16.51 2.15 -0.24
C LEU A 393 -15.25 2.93 0.19
N TYR A 394 -14.23 2.94 -0.67
CA TYR A 394 -13.00 3.68 -0.44
C TYR A 394 -13.28 5.18 -0.24
N ARG A 395 -14.09 5.81 -1.12
CA ARG A 395 -14.48 7.22 -0.98
C ARG A 395 -15.26 7.51 0.29
N ARG A 396 -16.07 6.57 0.76
CA ARG A 396 -16.81 6.68 2.02
C ARG A 396 -15.89 6.76 3.24
N TYR A 397 -14.79 5.97 3.24
CA TYR A 397 -13.84 5.91 4.35
C TYR A 397 -12.65 6.85 4.18
N VAL A 398 -12.34 7.26 2.96
CA VAL A 398 -11.24 8.16 2.61
C VAL A 398 -11.79 9.33 1.80
N PRO A 399 -12.31 10.39 2.45
CA PRO A 399 -12.86 11.56 1.75
C PRO A 399 -11.82 12.19 0.83
N GLU A 400 -12.25 12.59 -0.38
CA GLU A 400 -11.43 13.35 -1.33
C GLU A 400 -11.01 14.68 -0.71
N GLY A 401 -9.70 14.97 -0.69
CA GLY A 401 -9.14 16.23 -0.13
C GLY A 401 -8.10 16.04 0.96
N ILE A 402 -7.85 14.82 1.42
CA ILE A 402 -6.72 14.50 2.30
C ILE A 402 -5.54 13.98 1.45
N ASP A 403 -5.18 14.71 0.41
CA ASP A 403 -3.83 14.60 -0.14
C ASP A 403 -2.89 15.17 0.93
N GLY A 404 -2.18 14.27 1.62
CA GLY A 404 -1.28 14.60 2.73
C GLY A 404 -0.05 15.41 2.31
N ARG A 405 -0.27 16.54 1.67
CA ARG A 405 0.74 17.57 1.46
C ARG A 405 0.48 18.68 2.45
N PRO A 406 1.40 18.97 3.38
CA PRO A 406 1.40 20.25 4.06
C PRO A 406 1.65 21.32 2.99
N HIS A 407 0.75 22.29 2.92
CA HIS A 407 0.95 23.54 2.17
C HIS A 407 2.11 24.33 2.75
#